data_2b804dc0d4b224f65a6ee97a42394fb1
#
_entry.id   2b804dc0d4b224f65a6ee97a42394fb1
#
_cell.length_a   1.000
_cell.length_b   1.000
_cell.length_c   1.000
_cell.angle_alpha   90.00
_cell.angle_beta   90.00
_cell.angle_gamma   90.00
#
_symmetry.space_group_name_H-M   'P 1'
#
loop_
_entity.id
_entity.type
_entity.pdbx_description
1 polymer ?
#
loop_
_entity_poly.entity_id
_entity_poly.type
_entity_poly.pdbx_seq_one_letter_code
_entity_poly.pdbx_strand_id
1 'polypeptide(L)'
;MRFSPILLLLFALAACNPDPKPGPRLDLVGSTRFLSADRASTTPADTFTTRFYAEMRGRDAASLKALRVRVRYTPTRNPIDYPTPYDADRAPQDPGPLTYLDSLLPAGQREAAFQFTANTRTTSGVEQWVFEAEDTDGNVTQRTFRLRLRNADSTLVYHRYTLRVSAPTGPGARSYVALLPGLALPPYALRNRPDNQALIDVAYVPLASNAPSLAVPTDPLAQLGNWANRRATQLRRTTLNEEAFNSADTAGELQAAFTNGTDFATATNTGPLVRNQVVAFRTADNKTGLLFIQEFPTAPTAAILMRVRITK
;
A
#
# COMPACT_ATOMS: atom_id res chain seq x y z
N MET A 1 61.45 -27.11 29.47
CA MET A 1 60.06 -27.41 29.18
C MET A 1 59.62 -26.57 27.99
N ARG A 2 59.46 -27.18 26.81
CA ARG A 2 58.97 -26.49 25.58
C ARG A 2 57.48 -26.66 25.53
N PHE A 3 56.71 -25.61 25.87
CA PHE A 3 55.25 -25.59 25.68
C PHE A 3 54.96 -25.57 24.18
N SER A 4 54.24 -26.58 23.71
CA SER A 4 53.93 -26.74 22.30
C SER A 4 52.90 -25.67 21.89
N PRO A 5 53.18 -24.81 20.88
CA PRO A 5 52.24 -23.77 20.44
C PRO A 5 50.96 -24.32 19.80
N ILE A 6 50.90 -25.62 19.53
CA ILE A 6 49.75 -26.32 18.95
C ILE A 6 48.54 -26.35 19.91
N LEU A 7 48.77 -26.37 21.24
CA LEU A 7 47.71 -26.41 22.23
C LEU A 7 46.96 -25.08 22.32
N LEU A 8 47.60 -23.96 22.03
CA LEU A 8 46.99 -22.63 22.04
C LEU A 8 46.08 -22.39 20.81
N LEU A 9 46.39 -23.02 19.68
CA LEU A 9 45.58 -22.88 18.44
C LEU A 9 44.24 -23.62 18.51
N LEU A 10 44.18 -24.71 19.29
CA LEU A 10 42.92 -25.48 19.47
C LEU A 10 41.88 -24.76 20.33
N PHE A 11 42.33 -23.91 21.26
CA PHE A 11 41.40 -23.09 22.06
C PHE A 11 40.85 -21.87 21.29
N ALA A 12 41.52 -21.38 20.27
CA ALA A 12 41.05 -20.25 19.46
C ALA A 12 39.93 -20.65 18.49
N LEU A 13 39.79 -21.91 18.13
CA LEU A 13 38.72 -22.40 17.24
C LEU A 13 37.38 -22.71 17.95
N ALA A 14 37.40 -22.80 19.29
CA ALA A 14 36.16 -23.03 20.07
C ALA A 14 35.40 -21.75 20.42
N ALA A 15 35.95 -20.56 20.11
CA ALA A 15 35.43 -19.28 20.58
C ALA A 15 34.42 -18.56 19.61
N CYS A 16 34.05 -19.17 18.49
CA CYS A 16 33.23 -18.51 17.48
C CYS A 16 32.01 -19.32 17.05
N ASN A 17 31.21 -19.80 18.01
CA ASN A 17 29.81 -20.02 17.74
C ASN A 17 29.03 -18.97 18.53
N PRO A 18 28.62 -17.83 17.90
CA PRO A 18 27.71 -16.95 18.58
C PRO A 18 26.46 -17.73 18.94
N ASP A 19 26.06 -17.67 20.19
CA ASP A 19 24.79 -18.23 20.62
C ASP A 19 23.69 -17.80 19.65
N PRO A 20 22.84 -18.73 19.18
CA PRO A 20 21.76 -18.36 18.31
C PRO A 20 20.93 -17.28 19.02
N LYS A 21 20.78 -16.13 18.38
CA LYS A 21 20.00 -15.04 18.94
C LYS A 21 18.63 -15.55 19.33
N PRO A 22 18.19 -15.36 20.59
CA PRO A 22 16.84 -15.74 20.98
C PRO A 22 15.85 -14.99 20.08
N GLY A 23 14.71 -15.60 19.81
CA GLY A 23 13.64 -14.98 19.07
C GLY A 23 13.05 -15.87 17.97
N PRO A 24 11.94 -15.42 17.36
CA PRO A 24 11.27 -16.18 16.34
C PRO A 24 12.12 -16.29 15.06
N ARG A 25 12.01 -17.41 14.37
CA ARG A 25 12.43 -17.48 12.96
C ARG A 25 11.40 -16.78 12.11
N LEU A 26 11.84 -15.97 11.16
CA LEU A 26 11.00 -15.30 10.18
C LEU A 26 11.57 -15.53 8.79
N ASP A 27 10.78 -16.12 7.90
CA ASP A 27 11.17 -16.39 6.53
C ASP A 27 10.17 -15.78 5.53
N LEU A 28 10.69 -15.22 4.44
CA LEU A 28 9.90 -14.86 3.28
C LEU A 28 9.83 -16.06 2.33
N VAL A 29 8.62 -16.43 1.95
CA VAL A 29 8.40 -17.60 1.07
C VAL A 29 8.66 -17.19 -0.37
N GLY A 30 9.76 -17.67 -0.95
CA GLY A 30 10.12 -17.44 -2.35
C GLY A 30 9.42 -18.41 -3.29
N SER A 31 8.79 -17.90 -4.34
CA SER A 31 8.26 -18.69 -5.45
C SER A 31 8.01 -17.80 -6.66
N THR A 32 7.61 -18.37 -7.79
CA THR A 32 7.17 -17.61 -8.97
C THR A 32 5.93 -16.76 -8.71
N ARG A 33 5.16 -17.06 -7.66
CA ARG A 33 3.95 -16.33 -7.26
C ARG A 33 4.18 -15.32 -6.16
N PHE A 34 5.22 -15.50 -5.35
CA PHE A 34 5.45 -14.69 -4.15
C PHE A 34 6.76 -13.95 -4.23
N LEU A 35 6.68 -12.64 -4.04
CA LEU A 35 7.85 -11.80 -3.93
C LEU A 35 8.49 -11.97 -2.55
N SER A 36 9.77 -12.28 -2.53
CA SER A 36 10.56 -12.53 -1.32
C SER A 36 11.94 -11.86 -1.33
N ALA A 37 12.27 -11.15 -2.42
CA ALA A 37 13.57 -10.52 -2.62
C ALA A 37 13.40 -9.17 -3.32
N ASP A 38 14.48 -8.42 -3.42
CA ASP A 38 14.53 -7.14 -4.11
C ASP A 38 14.07 -7.27 -5.56
N ARG A 39 13.26 -6.31 -6.01
CA ARG A 39 12.70 -6.29 -7.36
C ARG A 39 12.65 -4.86 -7.92
N ALA A 40 12.84 -4.73 -9.22
CA ALA A 40 12.49 -3.51 -9.94
C ALA A 40 11.08 -3.61 -10.52
N SER A 41 10.28 -2.54 -10.39
CA SER A 41 8.97 -2.38 -11.00
C SER A 41 8.97 -1.14 -11.88
N THR A 42 8.56 -1.28 -13.14
CA THR A 42 8.48 -0.18 -14.09
C THR A 42 7.07 0.35 -14.29
N THR A 43 6.07 -0.39 -13.85
CA THR A 43 4.66 -0.05 -14.00
C THR A 43 4.15 0.66 -12.74
N PRO A 44 3.50 1.85 -12.87
CA PRO A 44 2.83 2.50 -11.74
C PRO A 44 1.70 1.63 -11.20
N ALA A 45 1.56 1.56 -9.88
CA ALA A 45 0.55 0.75 -9.18
C ALA A 45 0.60 -0.76 -9.51
N ASP A 46 1.78 -1.26 -9.98
CA ASP A 46 2.00 -2.69 -10.21
C ASP A 46 1.69 -3.51 -8.96
N THR A 47 1.10 -4.69 -9.14
CA THR A 47 0.73 -5.54 -8.03
C THR A 47 1.75 -6.63 -7.78
N PHE A 48 1.95 -6.97 -6.51
CA PHE A 48 2.74 -8.11 -6.09
C PHE A 48 2.05 -8.83 -4.93
N THR A 49 2.30 -10.12 -4.83
CA THR A 49 1.88 -10.93 -3.70
C THR A 49 3.11 -11.38 -2.93
N THR A 50 3.07 -11.29 -1.61
CA THR A 50 4.11 -11.82 -0.74
C THR A 50 3.50 -12.71 0.33
N ARG A 51 4.31 -13.65 0.80
CA ARG A 51 3.96 -14.56 1.89
C ARG A 51 5.14 -14.69 2.83
N PHE A 52 4.87 -14.63 4.12
CA PHE A 52 5.89 -14.85 5.13
C PHE A 52 5.39 -15.81 6.21
N TYR A 53 6.33 -16.44 6.87
CA TYR A 53 6.10 -17.44 7.89
C TYR A 53 7.00 -17.15 9.08
N ALA A 54 6.42 -17.20 10.28
CA ALA A 54 7.14 -17.05 11.53
C ALA A 54 6.93 -18.29 12.40
N GLU A 55 7.99 -18.75 13.08
CA GLU A 55 7.93 -19.88 14.00
C GLU A 55 8.86 -19.68 15.20
N MET A 56 8.46 -20.21 16.35
CA MET A 56 9.31 -20.32 17.52
C MET A 56 10.12 -21.62 17.47
N ARG A 57 11.43 -21.50 17.69
CA ARG A 57 12.33 -22.66 17.74
C ARG A 57 12.50 -23.17 19.17
N GLY A 58 12.66 -24.48 19.32
CA GLY A 58 12.86 -25.10 20.62
C GLY A 58 11.55 -25.39 21.37
N ARG A 59 11.55 -26.37 22.28
CA ARG A 59 10.34 -26.81 23.00
C ARG A 59 9.91 -25.80 24.07
N ASP A 60 10.86 -25.20 24.77
CA ASP A 60 10.65 -24.26 25.88
C ASP A 60 10.68 -22.79 25.43
N ALA A 61 10.58 -22.56 24.13
CA ALA A 61 10.59 -21.22 23.58
C ALA A 61 9.27 -20.49 23.91
N ALA A 62 9.36 -19.19 24.07
CA ALA A 62 8.24 -18.27 24.13
C ALA A 62 7.26 -18.49 22.97
N SER A 63 6.08 -17.95 23.03
CA SER A 63 5.12 -17.96 21.91
C SER A 63 5.27 -16.71 21.05
N LEU A 64 4.80 -16.78 19.81
CA LEU A 64 4.67 -15.59 18.97
C LEU A 64 3.63 -14.65 19.58
N LYS A 65 3.96 -13.33 19.59
CA LYS A 65 3.10 -12.28 20.12
C LYS A 65 2.48 -11.43 19.00
N ALA A 66 3.29 -11.04 18.02
CA ALA A 66 2.82 -10.14 16.98
C ALA A 66 3.55 -10.33 15.64
N LEU A 67 2.82 -10.06 14.55
CA LEU A 67 3.37 -9.90 13.21
C LEU A 67 3.11 -8.47 12.74
N ARG A 68 4.15 -7.82 12.18
CA ARG A 68 4.04 -6.46 11.62
C ARG A 68 4.63 -6.40 10.23
N VAL A 69 4.04 -5.56 9.39
CA VAL A 69 4.58 -5.21 8.07
C VAL A 69 4.55 -3.69 7.95
N ARG A 70 5.70 -3.11 7.69
CA ARG A 70 5.86 -1.66 7.47
C ARG A 70 6.48 -1.39 6.12
N VAL A 71 6.08 -0.28 5.52
CA VAL A 71 6.61 0.17 4.23
C VAL A 71 7.18 1.56 4.39
N ARG A 72 8.48 1.70 4.23
CA ARG A 72 9.13 3.01 4.10
C ARG A 72 9.27 3.34 2.62
N TYR A 73 8.80 4.49 2.23
CA TYR A 73 8.91 4.99 0.86
C TYR A 73 9.87 6.17 0.82
N THR A 74 10.89 6.06 -0.03
CA THR A 74 11.83 7.14 -0.31
C THR A 74 11.65 7.55 -1.77
N PRO A 75 11.08 8.74 -2.06
CA PRO A 75 10.89 9.22 -3.43
C PRO A 75 12.23 9.48 -4.10
N THR A 76 12.36 9.14 -5.38
CA THR A 76 13.46 9.59 -6.21
C THR A 76 13.10 10.96 -6.76
N ARG A 77 13.80 11.98 -6.32
CA ARG A 77 13.70 13.33 -6.85
C ARG A 77 14.94 13.62 -7.67
N ASN A 78 14.76 14.04 -8.91
CA ASN A 78 15.87 14.45 -9.75
C ASN A 78 15.41 15.62 -10.63
N PRO A 79 15.95 16.85 -10.42
CA PRO A 79 16.83 17.22 -9.31
C PRO A 79 16.09 17.25 -7.96
N ILE A 80 16.86 17.18 -6.87
CA ILE A 80 16.32 17.46 -5.53
C ILE A 80 16.21 18.98 -5.42
N ASP A 81 14.98 19.50 -5.44
CA ASP A 81 14.72 20.92 -5.19
C ASP A 81 14.74 21.20 -3.69
N TYR A 82 15.76 21.92 -3.26
CA TYR A 82 15.77 22.54 -1.95
C TYR A 82 15.34 24.01 -2.08
N PRO A 83 14.60 24.56 -1.10
CA PRO A 83 14.32 25.98 -1.07
C PRO A 83 15.62 26.79 -1.06
N THR A 84 15.62 27.92 -1.75
CA THR A 84 16.76 28.83 -1.77
C THR A 84 16.37 30.18 -1.13
N PRO A 85 16.95 30.56 0.01
CA PRO A 85 17.99 29.83 0.77
C PRO A 85 17.49 28.52 1.39
N TYR A 86 18.41 27.60 1.68
CA TYR A 86 18.08 26.32 2.30
C TYR A 86 17.38 26.53 3.65
N ASP A 87 16.24 25.92 3.79
CA ASP A 87 15.42 25.95 5.00
C ASP A 87 15.12 24.48 5.39
N ALA A 88 15.67 24.03 6.50
CA ALA A 88 15.51 22.66 6.98
C ALA A 88 14.04 22.33 7.29
N ASP A 89 13.23 23.29 7.71
CA ASP A 89 11.82 23.09 8.03
C ASP A 89 10.96 22.93 6.78
N ARG A 90 11.43 23.44 5.64
CA ARG A 90 10.81 23.29 4.32
C ARG A 90 11.45 22.19 3.47
N ALA A 91 12.54 21.59 3.94
CA ALA A 91 13.12 20.45 3.27
C ALA A 91 12.08 19.32 3.15
N PRO A 92 12.10 18.55 2.06
CA PRO A 92 11.19 17.42 1.90
C PRO A 92 11.39 16.43 3.05
N GLN A 93 10.43 16.37 3.95
CA GLN A 93 10.46 15.42 5.05
C GLN A 93 10.18 14.01 4.55
N ASP A 94 10.90 13.02 5.11
CA ASP A 94 10.60 11.61 4.87
C ASP A 94 9.21 11.31 5.46
N PRO A 95 8.22 10.96 4.63
CA PRO A 95 6.94 10.51 5.18
C PRO A 95 7.22 9.26 6.00
N GLY A 96 6.78 9.25 7.24
CA GLY A 96 6.94 8.10 8.14
C GLY A 96 6.50 6.78 7.48
N PRO A 97 6.93 5.63 8.01
CA PRO A 97 6.59 4.35 7.43
C PRO A 97 5.08 4.09 7.51
N LEU A 98 4.47 3.69 6.40
CA LEU A 98 3.11 3.18 6.38
C LEU A 98 3.08 1.81 7.08
N THR A 99 2.33 1.67 8.17
CA THR A 99 2.09 0.37 8.79
C THR A 99 1.02 -0.37 8.00
N TYR A 100 1.44 -1.37 7.22
CA TYR A 100 0.54 -2.16 6.39
C TYR A 100 -0.20 -3.24 7.18
N LEU A 101 0.49 -3.91 8.11
CA LEU A 101 -0.06 -4.91 9.02
C LEU A 101 0.49 -4.68 10.43
N ASP A 102 -0.37 -4.84 11.43
CA ASP A 102 0.00 -4.95 12.83
C ASP A 102 -1.02 -5.88 13.50
N SER A 103 -0.65 -7.12 13.65
CA SER A 103 -1.54 -8.18 14.12
C SER A 103 -0.99 -8.79 15.39
N LEU A 104 -1.75 -8.67 16.47
CA LEU A 104 -1.53 -9.49 17.67
C LEU A 104 -2.00 -10.91 17.40
N LEU A 105 -1.22 -11.86 17.86
CA LEU A 105 -1.50 -13.30 17.72
C LEU A 105 -2.14 -13.84 18.98
N PRO A 106 -2.95 -14.92 18.88
CA PRO A 106 -3.48 -15.63 20.04
C PRO A 106 -2.37 -16.11 20.97
N ALA A 107 -2.66 -16.11 22.28
CA ALA A 107 -1.72 -16.62 23.28
C ALA A 107 -1.35 -18.09 23.00
N GLY A 108 -0.07 -18.41 23.18
CA GLY A 108 0.45 -19.76 22.95
C GLY A 108 0.68 -20.14 21.49
N GLN A 109 0.43 -19.25 20.55
CA GLN A 109 0.68 -19.52 19.13
C GLN A 109 2.19 -19.58 18.87
N ARG A 110 2.64 -20.68 18.24
CA ARG A 110 4.07 -20.94 18.01
C ARG A 110 4.48 -20.78 16.55
N GLU A 111 3.50 -20.74 15.65
CA GLU A 111 3.72 -20.55 14.22
C GLU A 111 2.61 -19.70 13.63
N ALA A 112 2.94 -18.91 12.63
CA ALA A 112 1.98 -18.10 11.92
C ALA A 112 2.45 -17.83 10.48
N ALA A 113 1.53 -17.88 9.53
CA ALA A 113 1.77 -17.51 8.15
C ALA A 113 0.81 -16.40 7.76
N PHE A 114 1.30 -15.44 6.97
CA PHE A 114 0.48 -14.39 6.43
C PHE A 114 0.81 -14.17 4.96
N GLN A 115 -0.23 -14.02 4.15
CA GLN A 115 -0.12 -13.74 2.72
C GLN A 115 -0.98 -12.53 2.39
N PHE A 116 -0.45 -11.62 1.59
CA PHE A 116 -1.21 -10.48 1.10
C PHE A 116 -0.75 -10.07 -0.30
N THR A 117 -1.63 -9.35 -0.98
CA THR A 117 -1.32 -8.66 -2.23
C THR A 117 -1.34 -7.18 -1.99
N ALA A 118 -0.31 -6.49 -2.42
CA ALA A 118 -0.20 -5.04 -2.38
C ALA A 118 0.07 -4.50 -3.78
N ASN A 119 0.06 -3.18 -3.92
CA ASN A 119 0.49 -2.51 -5.14
C ASN A 119 1.51 -1.43 -4.83
N THR A 120 2.38 -1.17 -5.80
CA THR A 120 3.42 -0.15 -5.71
C THR A 120 2.83 1.25 -5.89
N ARG A 121 3.57 2.27 -5.46
CA ARG A 121 3.16 3.66 -5.64
C ARG A 121 3.26 4.12 -7.09
N THR A 122 2.59 5.23 -7.38
CA THR A 122 2.60 5.88 -8.70
C THR A 122 3.88 6.65 -8.98
N THR A 123 4.52 7.18 -7.95
CA THR A 123 5.76 7.96 -8.03
C THR A 123 6.99 7.07 -8.08
N SER A 124 8.09 7.54 -8.68
CA SER A 124 9.38 6.86 -8.65
C SER A 124 10.02 6.91 -7.27
N GLY A 125 10.86 5.92 -6.97
CA GLY A 125 11.52 5.84 -5.68
C GLY A 125 11.83 4.42 -5.25
N VAL A 126 12.01 4.23 -3.96
CA VAL A 126 12.25 2.91 -3.35
C VAL A 126 11.25 2.69 -2.23
N GLU A 127 10.54 1.58 -2.29
CA GLU A 127 9.76 1.05 -1.17
C GLU A 127 10.56 -0.03 -0.45
N GLN A 128 10.87 0.19 0.81
CA GLN A 128 11.43 -0.83 1.68
C GLN A 128 10.32 -1.47 2.50
N TRP A 129 10.08 -2.74 2.24
CA TRP A 129 9.13 -3.56 2.97
C TRP A 129 9.85 -4.27 4.11
N VAL A 130 9.42 -4.02 5.34
CA VAL A 130 9.98 -4.58 6.57
C VAL A 130 8.94 -5.48 7.21
N PHE A 131 9.30 -6.74 7.38
CA PHE A 131 8.50 -7.79 8.03
C PHE A 131 9.09 -8.06 9.40
N GLU A 132 8.27 -8.08 10.43
CA GLU A 132 8.68 -8.29 11.81
C GLU A 132 7.84 -9.39 12.45
N ALA A 133 8.51 -10.26 13.21
CA ALA A 133 7.88 -11.18 14.15
C ALA A 133 8.42 -10.89 15.54
N GLU A 134 7.54 -10.72 16.51
CA GLU A 134 7.84 -10.48 17.94
C GLU A 134 7.32 -11.66 18.74
N ASP A 135 8.12 -12.12 19.71
CA ASP A 135 7.71 -13.12 20.69
C ASP A 135 7.23 -12.48 22.01
N THR A 136 6.73 -13.32 22.93
CA THR A 136 6.25 -12.88 24.24
C THR A 136 7.35 -12.34 25.16
N ASP A 137 8.61 -12.66 24.89
CA ASP A 137 9.77 -12.15 25.64
C ASP A 137 10.27 -10.82 25.08
N GLY A 138 9.67 -10.32 24.00
CA GLY A 138 10.03 -9.05 23.37
C GLY A 138 11.17 -9.17 22.35
N ASN A 139 11.62 -10.37 22.00
CA ASN A 139 12.61 -10.53 20.94
C ASN A 139 11.95 -10.33 19.58
N VAL A 140 12.63 -9.60 18.70
CA VAL A 140 12.14 -9.23 17.37
C VAL A 140 13.08 -9.73 16.29
N THR A 141 12.54 -10.44 15.32
CA THR A 141 13.25 -10.80 14.09
C THR A 141 12.65 -10.07 12.91
N GLN A 142 13.53 -9.59 12.02
CA GLN A 142 13.13 -8.82 10.84
C GLN A 142 13.65 -9.46 9.55
N ARG A 143 12.86 -9.31 8.47
CA ARG A 143 13.24 -9.56 7.08
C ARG A 143 12.80 -8.38 6.24
N THR A 144 13.56 -8.10 5.20
CA THR A 144 13.27 -6.96 4.31
C THR A 144 13.46 -7.34 2.85
N PHE A 145 12.71 -6.68 1.98
CA PHE A 145 13.06 -6.54 0.57
C PHE A 145 12.75 -5.11 0.11
N ARG A 146 13.33 -4.74 -1.03
CA ARG A 146 13.17 -3.41 -1.64
C ARG A 146 12.52 -3.53 -3.01
N LEU A 147 11.55 -2.66 -3.25
CA LEU A 147 10.98 -2.44 -4.57
C LEU A 147 11.56 -1.13 -5.12
N ARG A 148 12.38 -1.22 -6.14
CA ARG A 148 12.83 -0.05 -6.89
C ARG A 148 11.77 0.27 -7.92
N LEU A 149 11.05 1.35 -7.67
CA LEU A 149 10.07 1.90 -8.60
C LEU A 149 10.84 2.73 -9.62
N ARG A 150 10.58 2.66 -10.86
CA ARG A 150 11.18 3.45 -11.94
C ARG A 150 12.40 4.32 -11.57
N ASN A 151 13.24 4.63 -12.52
CA ASN A 151 14.41 5.48 -12.27
C ASN A 151 14.07 6.98 -12.14
N ALA A 152 12.98 7.42 -12.80
CA ALA A 152 12.48 8.78 -12.75
C ALA A 152 10.96 8.79 -12.89
N ASP A 153 10.30 9.81 -12.39
CA ASP A 153 8.91 10.07 -12.67
C ASP A 153 8.69 10.40 -14.15
N SER A 154 7.48 10.12 -14.63
CA SER A 154 7.04 10.60 -15.93
C SER A 154 7.12 12.14 -15.96
N THR A 155 7.52 12.69 -17.11
CA THR A 155 7.48 14.14 -17.38
C THR A 155 6.07 14.71 -17.49
N LEU A 156 5.05 13.85 -17.55
CA LEU A 156 3.65 14.25 -17.58
C LEU A 156 3.28 15.00 -16.29
N VAL A 157 2.41 15.98 -16.43
CA VAL A 157 1.89 16.77 -15.29
C VAL A 157 0.88 16.01 -14.43
N TYR A 158 0.61 14.77 -14.78
CA TYR A 158 -0.31 13.88 -14.08
C TYR A 158 0.28 12.47 -13.96
N HIS A 159 -0.19 11.72 -12.95
CA HIS A 159 0.04 10.28 -12.87
C HIS A 159 -1.03 9.54 -13.67
N ARG A 160 -0.63 8.49 -14.39
CA ARG A 160 -1.55 7.55 -15.04
C ARG A 160 -1.23 6.13 -14.60
N TYR A 161 -2.25 5.39 -14.23
CA TYR A 161 -2.10 4.01 -13.77
C TYR A 161 -3.42 3.25 -13.86
N THR A 162 -3.35 1.93 -13.72
CA THR A 162 -4.52 1.06 -13.63
C THR A 162 -4.58 0.46 -12.24
N LEU A 163 -5.77 0.42 -11.65
CA LEU A 163 -5.98 -0.09 -10.31
C LEU A 163 -7.15 -1.07 -10.29
N ARG A 164 -6.94 -2.20 -9.60
CA ARG A 164 -7.98 -3.17 -9.28
C ARG A 164 -8.43 -2.94 -7.83
N VAL A 165 -9.70 -2.58 -7.65
CA VAL A 165 -10.33 -2.35 -6.34
C VAL A 165 -11.29 -3.50 -6.07
N SER A 166 -11.04 -4.29 -5.05
CA SER A 166 -11.82 -5.48 -4.73
C SER A 166 -13.08 -5.14 -3.94
N ALA A 167 -14.16 -5.86 -4.16
CA ALA A 167 -15.32 -5.82 -3.28
C ALA A 167 -14.93 -6.20 -1.84
N PRO A 168 -15.55 -5.60 -0.81
CA PRO A 168 -15.18 -5.81 0.60
C PRO A 168 -15.69 -7.16 1.13
N THR A 169 -15.28 -8.27 0.49
CA THR A 169 -15.73 -9.64 0.81
C THR A 169 -14.91 -10.32 1.90
N GLY A 170 -13.87 -9.64 2.42
CA GLY A 170 -13.03 -10.21 3.48
C GLY A 170 -11.92 -9.28 3.93
N PRO A 171 -11.19 -9.63 4.98
CA PRO A 171 -10.20 -8.74 5.60
C PRO A 171 -9.02 -8.39 4.68
N GLY A 172 -8.72 -9.22 3.69
CA GLY A 172 -7.66 -8.98 2.70
C GLY A 172 -8.13 -8.27 1.43
N ALA A 173 -9.43 -7.94 1.31
CA ALA A 173 -9.97 -7.26 0.15
C ALA A 173 -9.45 -5.81 0.09
N ARG A 174 -8.79 -5.43 -1.01
CA ARG A 174 -8.26 -4.09 -1.21
C ARG A 174 -9.37 -3.16 -1.72
N SER A 175 -10.21 -2.70 -0.79
CA SER A 175 -11.44 -1.96 -1.08
C SER A 175 -11.29 -0.45 -0.91
N TYR A 176 -10.20 0.04 -0.33
CA TYR A 176 -9.97 1.44 0.00
C TYR A 176 -8.83 2.00 -0.84
N VAL A 177 -9.05 3.15 -1.45
CA VAL A 177 -8.13 3.72 -2.45
C VAL A 177 -7.62 5.08 -2.02
N ALA A 178 -6.31 5.23 -2.02
CA ALA A 178 -5.59 6.50 -1.99
C ALA A 178 -5.19 6.84 -3.44
N LEU A 179 -5.86 7.83 -4.03
CA LEU A 179 -5.76 8.10 -5.48
C LEU A 179 -4.40 8.66 -5.89
N LEU A 180 -3.85 9.62 -5.15
CA LEU A 180 -2.57 10.23 -5.53
C LEU A 180 -1.41 9.22 -5.49
N PRO A 181 -1.19 8.46 -4.40
CA PRO A 181 -0.14 7.44 -4.38
C PRO A 181 -0.50 6.18 -5.16
N GLY A 182 -1.74 6.02 -5.63
CA GLY A 182 -2.22 4.86 -6.38
C GLY A 182 -2.28 3.58 -5.55
N LEU A 183 -2.57 3.68 -4.26
CA LEU A 183 -2.60 2.54 -3.34
C LEU A 183 -4.04 2.04 -3.13
N ALA A 184 -4.22 0.73 -3.22
CA ALA A 184 -5.44 0.05 -2.77
C ALA A 184 -5.14 -0.73 -1.49
N LEU A 185 -5.79 -0.38 -0.40
CA LEU A 185 -5.53 -0.89 0.95
C LEU A 185 -6.67 -1.80 1.44
N PRO A 186 -6.33 -2.88 2.16
CA PRO A 186 -7.32 -3.74 2.81
C PRO A 186 -7.75 -3.17 4.18
N PRO A 187 -8.88 -3.63 4.74
CA PRO A 187 -9.40 -3.15 6.03
C PRO A 187 -8.40 -3.26 7.20
N TYR A 188 -7.60 -4.32 7.24
CA TYR A 188 -6.64 -4.53 8.33
C TYR A 188 -5.51 -3.48 8.34
N ALA A 189 -5.17 -2.90 7.16
CA ALA A 189 -4.19 -1.82 7.06
C ALA A 189 -4.72 -0.47 7.57
N LEU A 190 -6.04 -0.35 7.78
CA LEU A 190 -6.72 0.88 8.15
C LEU A 190 -7.27 0.84 9.58
N ARG A 191 -7.48 -0.37 10.13
CA ARG A 191 -8.01 -0.54 11.48
C ARG A 191 -7.08 0.09 12.51
N ASN A 192 -7.59 1.05 13.29
CA ASN A 192 -6.85 1.77 14.32
C ASN A 192 -5.58 2.47 13.81
N ARG A 193 -5.60 2.93 12.54
CA ARG A 193 -4.48 3.62 11.87
C ARG A 193 -4.94 4.94 11.27
N PRO A 194 -5.06 6.02 12.08
CA PRO A 194 -5.51 7.32 11.60
C PRO A 194 -4.69 7.86 10.41
N ASP A 195 -3.36 7.62 10.41
CA ASP A 195 -2.47 8.07 9.34
C ASP A 195 -2.80 7.39 7.99
N ASN A 196 -3.08 6.09 8.03
CA ASN A 196 -3.48 5.36 6.82
C ASN A 196 -4.91 5.74 6.39
N GLN A 197 -5.83 5.96 7.35
CA GLN A 197 -7.19 6.42 7.08
C GLN A 197 -7.19 7.77 6.37
N ALA A 198 -6.29 8.66 6.78
CA ALA A 198 -6.12 10.00 6.19
C ALA A 198 -5.65 9.98 4.73
N LEU A 199 -5.21 8.84 4.20
CA LEU A 199 -4.81 8.70 2.80
C LEU A 199 -5.99 8.37 1.89
N ILE A 200 -7.10 7.84 2.41
CA ILE A 200 -8.17 7.26 1.61
C ILE A 200 -9.05 8.33 0.99
N ASP A 201 -9.16 8.28 -0.32
CA ASP A 201 -9.99 9.17 -1.13
C ASP A 201 -11.33 8.56 -1.50
N VAL A 202 -11.37 7.25 -1.83
CA VAL A 202 -12.60 6.53 -2.17
C VAL A 202 -12.56 5.07 -1.67
N ALA A 203 -13.73 4.49 -1.48
CA ALA A 203 -13.92 3.09 -1.11
C ALA A 203 -14.88 2.39 -2.09
N TYR A 204 -14.64 1.11 -2.37
CA TYR A 204 -15.63 0.26 -3.02
C TYR A 204 -16.79 -0.01 -2.05
N VAL A 205 -18.00 0.29 -2.47
CA VAL A 205 -19.22 0.01 -1.72
C VAL A 205 -20.17 -0.76 -2.60
N PRO A 206 -20.56 -2.00 -2.26
CA PRO A 206 -21.63 -2.69 -2.96
C PRO A 206 -22.97 -2.06 -2.57
N LEU A 207 -23.80 -1.75 -3.54
CA LEU A 207 -25.18 -1.32 -3.30
C LEU A 207 -26.08 -2.50 -2.97
N ALA A 208 -27.34 -2.26 -2.54
CA ALA A 208 -28.30 -3.30 -2.19
C ALA A 208 -28.54 -4.34 -3.32
N SER A 209 -28.38 -3.93 -4.58
CA SER A 209 -28.42 -4.80 -5.76
C SER A 209 -27.09 -5.53 -6.06
N ASN A 210 -26.10 -5.47 -5.17
CA ASN A 210 -24.71 -5.88 -5.41
C ASN A 210 -24.02 -5.14 -6.56
N ALA A 211 -24.62 -4.07 -7.07
CA ALA A 211 -23.97 -3.24 -8.08
C ALA A 211 -22.75 -2.53 -7.48
N PRO A 212 -21.62 -2.51 -8.20
CA PRO A 212 -20.41 -1.81 -7.75
C PRO A 212 -20.63 -0.31 -7.72
N SER A 213 -20.13 0.33 -6.68
CA SER A 213 -20.16 1.78 -6.48
C SER A 213 -18.86 2.23 -5.82
N LEU A 214 -18.50 3.49 -6.00
CA LEU A 214 -17.44 4.16 -5.24
C LEU A 214 -18.08 5.21 -4.34
N ALA A 215 -17.67 5.22 -3.08
CA ALA A 215 -18.10 6.21 -2.10
C ALA A 215 -16.87 6.92 -1.51
N VAL A 216 -17.01 8.19 -1.18
CA VAL A 216 -15.98 8.92 -0.43
C VAL A 216 -16.04 8.57 1.06
N PRO A 217 -14.97 8.77 1.85
CA PRO A 217 -14.94 8.39 3.26
C PRO A 217 -16.01 9.07 4.14
N THR A 218 -16.60 10.15 3.69
CA THR A 218 -17.69 10.85 4.41
C THR A 218 -19.07 10.24 4.14
N ASP A 219 -19.19 9.32 3.18
CA ASP A 219 -20.46 8.66 2.85
C ASP A 219 -20.83 7.61 3.91
N PRO A 220 -22.07 7.55 4.38
CA PRO A 220 -22.53 6.53 5.33
C PRO A 220 -22.39 5.09 4.81
N LEU A 221 -22.52 4.88 3.49
CA LEU A 221 -22.37 3.56 2.87
C LEU A 221 -20.93 3.01 2.98
N ALA A 222 -19.95 3.86 3.15
CA ALA A 222 -18.56 3.42 3.34
C ALA A 222 -18.35 2.70 4.69
N GLN A 223 -19.30 2.83 5.64
CA GLN A 223 -19.33 2.16 6.94
C GLN A 223 -17.99 2.26 7.73
N LEU A 224 -17.34 3.43 7.66
CA LEU A 224 -16.01 3.62 8.21
C LEU A 224 -15.99 3.80 9.74
N GLY A 225 -17.13 3.62 10.42
CA GLY A 225 -17.21 3.67 11.87
C GLY A 225 -16.63 4.98 12.44
N ASN A 226 -15.68 4.85 13.37
CA ASN A 226 -15.08 5.97 14.10
C ASN A 226 -13.78 6.51 13.49
N TRP A 227 -13.62 6.48 12.17
CA TRP A 227 -12.47 7.11 11.56
C TRP A 227 -12.42 8.60 11.87
N ALA A 228 -11.34 9.03 12.53
CA ALA A 228 -11.16 10.43 12.92
C ALA A 228 -10.92 11.33 11.69
N ASN A 229 -10.17 10.83 10.71
CA ASN A 229 -9.74 11.58 9.53
C ASN A 229 -10.41 11.01 8.28
N ARG A 230 -11.48 11.67 7.81
CA ARG A 230 -12.18 11.33 6.58
C ARG A 230 -11.93 12.42 5.54
N ARG A 231 -11.30 12.05 4.43
CA ARG A 231 -11.02 13.01 3.34
C ARG A 231 -12.32 13.42 2.64
N ALA A 232 -12.45 14.70 2.41
CA ALA A 232 -13.58 15.28 1.67
C ALA A 232 -13.30 15.28 0.15
N THR A 233 -13.09 14.10 -0.41
CA THR A 233 -12.98 13.94 -1.88
C THR A 233 -14.32 14.23 -2.51
N GLN A 234 -14.34 14.88 -3.66
CA GLN A 234 -15.55 15.20 -4.43
C GLN A 234 -15.57 14.35 -5.70
N LEU A 235 -16.74 13.81 -6.04
CA LEU A 235 -16.98 13.03 -7.24
C LEU A 235 -17.97 13.75 -8.15
N ARG A 236 -17.70 13.73 -9.45
CA ARG A 236 -18.56 14.35 -10.47
C ARG A 236 -18.85 13.38 -11.60
N ARG A 237 -20.12 13.29 -12.01
CA ARG A 237 -20.52 12.59 -13.22
C ARG A 237 -20.06 13.39 -14.43
N THR A 238 -19.48 12.71 -15.43
CA THR A 238 -19.13 13.33 -16.71
C THR A 238 -19.89 12.68 -17.86
N THR A 239 -19.89 13.35 -18.99
CA THR A 239 -20.35 12.81 -20.29
C THR A 239 -19.19 12.34 -21.16
N LEU A 240 -17.96 12.33 -20.60
CA LEU A 240 -16.76 11.91 -21.31
C LEU A 240 -16.81 10.41 -21.64
N ASN A 241 -16.31 10.07 -22.79
CA ASN A 241 -16.10 8.68 -23.23
C ASN A 241 -14.63 8.28 -23.06
N GLU A 242 -14.27 7.07 -23.50
CA GLU A 242 -12.91 6.55 -23.42
C GLU A 242 -11.91 7.38 -24.24
N GLU A 243 -12.30 7.88 -25.41
CA GLU A 243 -11.45 8.71 -26.26
C GLU A 243 -11.11 10.03 -25.54
N ALA A 244 -12.11 10.72 -25.01
CA ALA A 244 -11.93 11.93 -24.24
C ALA A 244 -11.12 11.70 -22.96
N PHE A 245 -11.29 10.57 -22.29
CA PHE A 245 -10.42 10.18 -21.18
C PHE A 245 -8.96 10.01 -21.64
N ASN A 246 -8.74 9.37 -22.80
CA ASN A 246 -7.39 9.11 -23.31
C ASN A 246 -6.69 10.38 -23.82
N SER A 247 -7.44 11.39 -24.25
CA SER A 247 -6.90 12.66 -24.76
C SER A 247 -6.70 13.73 -23.69
N ALA A 248 -7.24 13.55 -22.47
CA ALA A 248 -7.09 14.51 -21.37
C ALA A 248 -5.65 14.51 -20.83
N ASP A 249 -4.74 15.24 -21.46
CA ASP A 249 -3.29 15.18 -21.23
C ASP A 249 -2.73 16.37 -20.44
N THR A 250 -3.57 17.35 -20.09
CA THR A 250 -3.16 18.54 -19.35
C THR A 250 -3.87 18.66 -18.00
N ALA A 251 -3.24 19.36 -17.06
CA ALA A 251 -3.87 19.66 -15.77
C ALA A 251 -5.17 20.49 -15.96
N GLY A 252 -5.19 21.38 -16.97
CA GLY A 252 -6.36 22.19 -17.31
C GLY A 252 -7.54 21.34 -17.77
N GLU A 253 -7.31 20.34 -18.61
CA GLU A 253 -8.38 19.40 -19.07
C GLU A 253 -8.95 18.57 -17.92
N LEU A 254 -8.07 18.06 -17.03
CA LEU A 254 -8.52 17.32 -15.84
C LEU A 254 -9.35 18.22 -14.91
N GLN A 255 -8.93 19.48 -14.73
CA GLN A 255 -9.67 20.48 -13.96
C GLN A 255 -11.00 20.83 -14.64
N ALA A 256 -11.01 21.06 -15.96
CA ALA A 256 -12.20 21.37 -16.72
C ALA A 256 -13.22 20.21 -16.68
N ALA A 257 -12.77 18.98 -16.80
CA ALA A 257 -13.63 17.80 -16.67
C ALA A 257 -14.33 17.73 -15.31
N PHE A 258 -13.62 18.09 -14.23
CA PHE A 258 -14.24 18.20 -12.91
C PHE A 258 -15.22 19.37 -12.83
N THR A 259 -14.85 20.55 -13.31
CA THR A 259 -15.69 21.78 -13.22
C THR A 259 -16.98 21.63 -14.04
N ASN A 260 -16.89 21.03 -15.22
CA ASN A 260 -18.03 20.83 -16.13
C ASN A 260 -18.86 19.58 -15.76
N GLY A 261 -18.38 18.74 -14.85
CA GLY A 261 -19.10 17.60 -14.36
C GLY A 261 -20.32 18.00 -13.51
N THR A 262 -21.28 17.12 -13.44
CA THR A 262 -22.49 17.27 -12.63
C THR A 262 -22.41 16.43 -11.36
N ASP A 263 -23.17 16.79 -10.34
CA ASP A 263 -23.28 15.99 -9.13
C ASP A 263 -23.96 14.64 -9.43
N PHE A 264 -23.55 13.60 -8.70
CA PHE A 264 -24.33 12.38 -8.60
C PHE A 264 -25.60 12.64 -7.77
N ALA A 265 -26.57 11.73 -7.85
CA ALA A 265 -27.78 11.82 -7.04
C ALA A 265 -27.49 11.93 -5.53
N THR A 266 -26.40 11.30 -5.09
CA THR A 266 -25.80 11.51 -3.78
C THR A 266 -24.40 12.04 -4.01
N ALA A 267 -24.09 13.23 -3.49
CA ALA A 267 -22.79 13.90 -3.74
C ALA A 267 -21.56 13.09 -3.27
N THR A 268 -21.78 12.16 -2.34
CA THR A 268 -20.73 11.40 -1.67
C THR A 268 -20.51 9.99 -2.25
N ASN A 269 -21.32 9.56 -3.24
CA ASN A 269 -21.13 8.30 -3.94
C ASN A 269 -21.55 8.36 -5.40
N THR A 270 -21.03 7.42 -6.20
CA THR A 270 -21.31 7.38 -7.65
C THR A 270 -22.68 6.79 -8.01
N GLY A 271 -23.37 6.17 -7.03
CA GLY A 271 -24.42 5.22 -7.39
C GLY A 271 -23.86 4.03 -8.18
N PRO A 272 -24.72 3.25 -8.87
CA PRO A 272 -24.27 2.12 -9.68
C PRO A 272 -23.31 2.57 -10.77
N LEU A 273 -22.12 1.98 -10.80
CA LEU A 273 -21.14 2.21 -11.86
C LEU A 273 -21.47 1.35 -13.08
N VAL A 274 -21.17 1.88 -14.24
CA VAL A 274 -21.28 1.15 -15.51
C VAL A 274 -19.94 1.12 -16.25
N ARG A 275 -19.75 0.11 -17.08
CA ARG A 275 -18.55 0.00 -17.92
C ARG A 275 -18.43 1.22 -18.84
N ASN A 276 -17.21 1.65 -19.10
CA ASN A 276 -16.85 2.82 -19.91
C ASN A 276 -17.29 4.16 -19.33
N GLN A 277 -17.78 4.19 -18.09
CA GLN A 277 -18.10 5.43 -17.41
C GLN A 277 -16.81 6.18 -17.04
N VAL A 278 -16.81 7.51 -17.24
CA VAL A 278 -15.77 8.40 -16.74
C VAL A 278 -16.32 9.20 -15.57
N VAL A 279 -15.64 9.16 -14.45
CA VAL A 279 -15.93 9.93 -13.24
C VAL A 279 -14.81 10.92 -13.02
N ALA A 280 -15.15 12.20 -12.91
CA ALA A 280 -14.18 13.21 -12.49
C ALA A 280 -14.16 13.31 -10.96
N PHE A 281 -12.99 13.62 -10.40
CA PHE A 281 -12.85 13.78 -8.96
C PHE A 281 -11.91 14.92 -8.60
N ARG A 282 -12.05 15.41 -7.36
CA ARG A 282 -11.10 16.31 -6.71
C ARG A 282 -10.84 15.83 -5.30
N THR A 283 -9.58 15.54 -4.98
CA THR A 283 -9.17 15.12 -3.63
C THR A 283 -9.20 16.28 -2.64
N ALA A 284 -9.13 15.97 -1.35
CA ALA A 284 -9.01 16.99 -0.30
C ALA A 284 -7.77 17.88 -0.47
N ASP A 285 -6.70 17.39 -1.13
CA ASP A 285 -5.50 18.16 -1.44
C ASP A 285 -5.61 18.97 -2.76
N ASN A 286 -6.83 19.18 -3.26
CA ASN A 286 -7.11 19.86 -4.52
C ASN A 286 -6.46 19.25 -5.77
N LYS A 287 -6.11 17.95 -5.73
CA LYS A 287 -5.68 17.24 -6.93
C LYS A 287 -6.89 16.79 -7.71
N THR A 288 -6.97 17.15 -8.98
CA THR A 288 -8.06 16.76 -9.87
C THR A 288 -7.68 15.58 -10.75
N GLY A 289 -8.66 14.80 -11.13
CA GLY A 289 -8.40 13.65 -11.98
C GLY A 289 -9.65 13.00 -12.53
N LEU A 290 -9.43 11.94 -13.29
CA LEU A 290 -10.45 11.12 -13.93
C LEU A 290 -10.26 9.65 -13.56
N LEU A 291 -11.37 8.96 -13.33
CA LEU A 291 -11.49 7.51 -13.22
C LEU A 291 -12.24 7.01 -14.47
N PHE A 292 -11.64 6.12 -15.22
CA PHE A 292 -12.33 5.39 -16.29
C PHE A 292 -12.62 3.98 -15.83
N ILE A 293 -13.88 3.61 -15.77
CA ILE A 293 -14.33 2.28 -15.35
C ILE A 293 -14.18 1.32 -16.53
N GLN A 294 -13.15 0.49 -16.48
CA GLN A 294 -12.80 -0.38 -17.60
C GLN A 294 -13.67 -1.65 -17.62
N GLU A 295 -13.77 -2.32 -16.48
CA GLU A 295 -14.53 -3.57 -16.36
C GLU A 295 -14.83 -3.93 -14.91
N PHE A 296 -15.67 -4.94 -14.72
CA PHE A 296 -16.05 -5.52 -13.43
C PHE A 296 -15.64 -7.00 -13.39
N PRO A 297 -14.36 -7.33 -13.10
CA PRO A 297 -13.95 -8.72 -12.96
C PRO A 297 -14.66 -9.39 -11.79
N THR A 298 -15.09 -10.65 -11.98
CA THR A 298 -15.76 -11.44 -10.94
C THR A 298 -14.84 -12.45 -10.27
N ALA A 299 -13.73 -12.80 -10.90
CA ALA A 299 -12.75 -13.76 -10.40
C ALA A 299 -11.39 -13.11 -10.13
N PRO A 300 -10.63 -13.56 -9.10
CA PRO A 300 -11.02 -14.51 -8.03
C PRO A 300 -12.02 -13.90 -7.04
N THR A 301 -12.22 -12.59 -7.06
CA THR A 301 -13.20 -11.82 -6.27
C THR A 301 -13.74 -10.70 -7.14
N ALA A 302 -15.01 -10.33 -6.92
CA ALA A 302 -15.61 -9.18 -7.57
C ALA A 302 -14.75 -7.93 -7.35
N ALA A 303 -14.57 -7.13 -8.40
CA ALA A 303 -13.74 -5.94 -8.36
C ALA A 303 -14.18 -4.90 -9.39
N ILE A 304 -13.67 -3.69 -9.23
CA ILE A 304 -13.66 -2.65 -10.25
C ILE A 304 -12.23 -2.57 -10.78
N LEU A 305 -12.05 -2.72 -12.08
CA LEU A 305 -10.81 -2.38 -12.76
C LEU A 305 -10.98 -0.98 -13.35
N MET A 306 -10.15 -0.05 -12.93
CA MET A 306 -10.23 1.33 -13.38
C MET A 306 -8.88 1.89 -13.78
N ARG A 307 -8.86 2.71 -14.82
CA ARG A 307 -7.73 3.56 -15.18
C ARG A 307 -7.88 4.91 -14.51
N VAL A 308 -6.80 5.44 -14.01
CA VAL A 308 -6.77 6.70 -13.26
C VAL A 308 -5.81 7.68 -13.94
N ARG A 309 -6.23 8.93 -14.02
CA ARG A 309 -5.37 10.09 -14.29
C ARG A 309 -5.57 11.10 -13.17
N ILE A 310 -4.51 11.56 -12.54
CA ILE A 310 -4.56 12.52 -11.43
C ILE A 310 -3.39 13.50 -11.52
N THR A 311 -3.65 14.79 -11.34
CA THR A 311 -2.61 15.84 -11.32
C THR A 311 -1.58 15.57 -10.22
N LYS A 312 -0.30 15.89 -10.52
CA LYS A 312 0.80 15.74 -9.56
C LYS A 312 0.82 16.82 -8.49
#